data_a6eec4fa8d920e523256fc5ca3601550
#
_entry.id   a6eec4fa8d920e523256fc5ca3601550
#
_cell.length_a   1.000
_cell.length_b   1.000
_cell.length_c   1.000
_cell.angle_alpha   90.00
_cell.angle_beta   90.00
_cell.angle_gamma   90.00
#
_symmetry.space_group_name_H-M   'P 1'
#
loop_
_entity.id
_entity.type
_entity.pdbx_description
1 polymer ?
#
loop_
_entity_poly.entity_id
_entity_poly.type
_entity_poly.pdbx_seq_one_letter_code
_entity_poly.pdbx_strand_id
1 'polypeptide(L)'
;KSKIIEYYNSKCDFIIKEVQTLVSQNNFEEAIFKLTSVPEVCKECYDKAMDAVGPIYQKQIDRECKSKLMEANTAWNAAQDSYGADTAGGILAQIDPNASCYKEALALSNKIAQRIKEIDQRDWKLQLKEQQDNVDIQKATIKAIRDIGVAYGNGQPKTVTYNVRGWW
;
A
#
# COMPACT_ATOMS: atom_id res chain seq x y z
N LYS A 1 0.21 34.09 -41.20
CA LYS A 1 0.67 34.33 -39.80
C LYS A 1 -0.25 35.34 -39.08
N SER A 2 -0.66 36.45 -39.71
CA SER A 2 -1.51 37.46 -39.06
C SER A 2 -2.86 36.94 -38.61
N LYS A 3 -3.59 36.19 -39.45
CA LYS A 3 -4.93 35.66 -39.12
C LYS A 3 -4.95 34.65 -37.95
N ILE A 4 -3.89 33.87 -37.80
CA ILE A 4 -3.74 32.92 -36.68
C ILE A 4 -3.54 33.69 -35.37
N ILE A 5 -2.69 34.70 -35.38
CA ILE A 5 -2.42 35.54 -34.21
C ILE A 5 -3.67 36.28 -33.78
N GLU A 6 -4.41 36.91 -34.70
CA GLU A 6 -5.67 37.57 -34.43
C GLU A 6 -6.71 36.61 -33.84
N TYR A 7 -6.82 35.40 -34.40
CA TYR A 7 -7.73 34.39 -33.91
C TYR A 7 -7.45 34.02 -32.45
N TYR A 8 -6.20 33.61 -32.14
CA TYR A 8 -5.87 33.19 -30.78
C TYR A 8 -5.93 34.34 -29.78
N ASN A 9 -5.49 35.56 -30.15
CA ASN A 9 -5.59 36.70 -29.27
C ASN A 9 -7.06 37.08 -28.97
N SER A 10 -7.96 37.01 -29.96
CA SER A 10 -9.39 37.30 -29.77
C SER A 10 -10.10 36.18 -28.98
N LYS A 11 -9.58 34.94 -28.97
CA LYS A 11 -10.19 33.80 -28.29
C LYS A 11 -9.48 33.38 -27.00
N CYS A 12 -8.41 34.07 -26.63
CA CYS A 12 -7.57 33.68 -25.49
C CYS A 12 -8.37 33.52 -24.19
N ASP A 13 -9.16 34.52 -23.84
CA ASP A 13 -9.98 34.50 -22.62
C ASP A 13 -11.04 33.39 -22.66
N PHE A 14 -11.58 33.10 -23.86
CA PHE A 14 -12.52 32.01 -24.06
C PHE A 14 -11.84 30.67 -23.85
N ILE A 15 -10.63 30.45 -24.41
CA ILE A 15 -9.83 29.23 -24.22
C ILE A 15 -9.52 29.01 -22.74
N ILE A 16 -9.06 30.04 -22.03
CA ILE A 16 -8.77 29.96 -20.59
C ILE A 16 -10.03 29.60 -19.79
N LYS A 17 -11.17 30.22 -20.10
CA LYS A 17 -12.45 29.91 -19.43
C LYS A 17 -12.91 28.46 -19.69
N GLU A 18 -12.74 27.97 -20.91
CA GLU A 18 -13.06 26.60 -21.28
C GLU A 18 -12.17 25.60 -20.53
N VAL A 19 -10.86 25.90 -20.41
CA VAL A 19 -9.91 25.15 -19.60
C VAL A 19 -10.32 25.10 -18.11
N GLN A 20 -10.76 26.23 -17.55
CA GLN A 20 -11.27 26.25 -16.17
C GLN A 20 -12.50 25.35 -16.00
N THR A 21 -13.35 25.26 -17.00
CA THR A 21 -14.51 24.35 -17.00
C THR A 21 -14.06 22.90 -17.02
N LEU A 22 -13.09 22.53 -17.88
CA LEU A 22 -12.50 21.19 -17.92
C LEU A 22 -11.85 20.81 -16.60
N VAL A 23 -11.11 21.73 -15.99
CA VAL A 23 -10.51 21.52 -14.66
C VAL A 23 -11.56 21.28 -13.59
N SER A 24 -12.69 22.02 -13.61
CA SER A 24 -13.80 21.81 -12.68
C SER A 24 -14.48 20.46 -12.84
N GLN A 25 -14.46 19.91 -14.05
CA GLN A 25 -14.94 18.58 -14.40
C GLN A 25 -13.89 17.48 -14.17
N ASN A 26 -12.70 17.84 -13.66
CA ASN A 26 -11.53 16.95 -13.45
C ASN A 26 -10.98 16.35 -14.76
N ASN A 27 -11.21 16.97 -15.90
CA ASN A 27 -10.65 16.58 -17.18
C ASN A 27 -9.33 17.33 -17.42
N PHE A 28 -8.30 16.94 -16.62
CA PHE A 28 -7.01 17.65 -16.60
C PHE A 28 -6.22 17.45 -17.88
N GLU A 29 -6.24 16.25 -18.46
CA GLU A 29 -5.50 15.94 -19.68
C GLU A 29 -5.97 16.81 -20.84
N GLU A 30 -7.28 16.92 -21.04
CA GLU A 30 -7.84 17.75 -22.10
C GLU A 30 -7.59 19.24 -21.82
N ALA A 31 -7.64 19.66 -20.55
CA ALA A 31 -7.31 21.01 -20.15
C ALA A 31 -5.86 21.38 -20.49
N ILE A 32 -4.90 20.51 -20.18
CA ILE A 32 -3.49 20.69 -20.49
C ILE A 32 -3.27 20.65 -22.01
N PHE A 33 -3.87 19.69 -22.71
CA PHE A 33 -3.79 19.59 -24.16
C PHE A 33 -4.27 20.88 -24.84
N LYS A 34 -5.38 21.44 -24.37
CA LYS A 34 -5.93 22.70 -24.90
C LYS A 34 -4.99 23.88 -24.71
N LEU A 35 -4.37 24.01 -23.54
CA LEU A 35 -3.38 25.03 -23.26
C LEU A 35 -2.12 24.89 -24.12
N THR A 36 -1.59 23.66 -24.21
CA THR A 36 -0.37 23.38 -25.00
C THR A 36 -0.58 23.45 -26.51
N SER A 37 -1.83 23.48 -26.97
CA SER A 37 -2.20 23.70 -28.38
C SER A 37 -2.15 25.15 -28.81
N VAL A 38 -1.99 26.10 -27.87
CA VAL A 38 -1.85 27.55 -28.20
C VAL A 38 -0.48 27.77 -28.88
N PRO A 39 -0.44 28.33 -30.11
CA PRO A 39 0.82 28.52 -30.82
C PRO A 39 1.71 29.59 -30.15
N GLU A 40 2.98 29.36 -30.05
CA GLU A 40 4.01 30.27 -29.50
C GLU A 40 4.03 31.63 -30.19
N VAL A 41 3.68 31.69 -31.49
CA VAL A 41 3.57 32.96 -32.24
C VAL A 41 2.53 33.92 -31.69
N CYS A 42 1.59 33.42 -30.87
CA CYS A 42 0.56 34.20 -30.16
C CYS A 42 1.06 34.53 -28.75
N LYS A 43 2.20 35.17 -28.63
CA LYS A 43 3.00 35.27 -27.41
C LYS A 43 2.19 35.57 -26.14
N GLU A 44 1.34 36.58 -26.17
CA GLU A 44 0.54 36.95 -24.98
C GLU A 44 -0.40 35.85 -24.51
N CYS A 45 -1.10 35.19 -25.44
CA CYS A 45 -2.00 34.09 -25.10
C CYS A 45 -1.21 32.82 -24.72
N TYR A 46 -0.09 32.57 -25.39
CA TYR A 46 0.80 31.46 -25.10
C TYR A 46 1.38 31.54 -23.69
N ASP A 47 1.89 32.71 -23.29
CA ASP A 47 2.46 32.91 -21.96
C ASP A 47 1.38 32.66 -20.88
N LYS A 48 0.16 33.22 -21.03
CA LYS A 48 -0.97 32.94 -20.12
C LYS A 48 -1.34 31.45 -20.08
N ALA A 49 -1.32 30.78 -21.23
CA ALA A 49 -1.62 29.35 -21.31
C ALA A 49 -0.56 28.51 -20.59
N MET A 50 0.72 28.80 -20.82
CA MET A 50 1.83 28.05 -20.20
C MET A 50 1.87 28.26 -18.68
N ASP A 51 1.61 29.47 -18.19
CA ASP A 51 1.51 29.77 -16.77
C ASP A 51 0.40 28.95 -16.09
N ALA A 52 -0.67 28.62 -16.81
CA ALA A 52 -1.79 27.82 -16.28
C ALA A 52 -1.51 26.30 -16.25
N VAL A 53 -0.56 25.78 -17.05
CA VAL A 53 -0.26 24.33 -17.14
C VAL A 53 0.23 23.77 -15.81
N GLY A 54 1.21 24.42 -15.17
CA GLY A 54 1.80 23.95 -13.92
C GLY A 54 0.79 23.75 -12.79
N PRO A 55 -0.05 24.76 -12.47
CA PRO A 55 -1.11 24.62 -11.46
C PRO A 55 -2.16 23.54 -11.77
N ILE A 56 -2.47 23.29 -13.05
CA ILE A 56 -3.42 22.24 -13.45
C ILE A 56 -2.78 20.87 -13.28
N TYR A 57 -1.52 20.70 -13.71
CA TYR A 57 -0.76 19.49 -13.51
C TYR A 57 -0.63 19.16 -12.01
N GLN A 58 -0.36 20.15 -11.16
CA GLN A 58 -0.33 19.96 -9.72
C GLN A 58 -1.66 19.46 -9.16
N LYS A 59 -2.80 20.01 -9.62
CA LYS A 59 -4.14 19.52 -9.23
C LYS A 59 -4.36 18.08 -9.66
N GLN A 60 -3.88 17.68 -10.83
CA GLN A 60 -3.97 16.31 -11.32
C GLN A 60 -3.22 15.34 -10.39
N ILE A 61 -1.93 15.60 -10.12
CA ILE A 61 -1.13 14.72 -9.26
C ILE A 61 -1.66 14.68 -7.83
N ASP A 62 -2.18 15.79 -7.30
CA ASP A 62 -2.78 15.83 -5.97
C ASP A 62 -4.08 14.99 -5.88
N ARG A 63 -4.87 14.98 -6.94
CA ARG A 63 -6.07 14.15 -7.01
C ARG A 63 -5.73 12.66 -7.13
N GLU A 64 -4.80 12.32 -8.01
CA GLU A 64 -4.32 10.95 -8.18
C GLU A 64 -3.71 10.44 -6.88
N CYS A 65 -2.95 11.27 -6.19
CA CYS A 65 -2.38 10.95 -4.90
C CYS A 65 -3.46 10.56 -3.88
N LYS A 66 -4.50 11.38 -3.72
CA LYS A 66 -5.61 11.10 -2.79
C LYS A 66 -6.34 9.82 -3.15
N SER A 67 -6.56 9.56 -4.43
CA SER A 67 -7.20 8.33 -4.91
C SER A 67 -6.36 7.11 -4.56
N LYS A 68 -5.07 7.12 -4.88
CA LYS A 68 -4.13 6.03 -4.58
C LYS A 68 -3.95 5.82 -3.08
N LEU A 69 -3.90 6.90 -2.28
CA LEU A 69 -3.82 6.79 -0.83
C LEU A 69 -5.06 6.10 -0.23
N MET A 70 -6.25 6.43 -0.74
CA MET A 70 -7.49 5.78 -0.32
C MET A 70 -7.53 4.30 -0.75
N GLU A 71 -7.10 3.99 -1.96
CA GLU A 71 -7.00 2.63 -2.48
C GLU A 71 -6.01 1.78 -1.66
N ALA A 72 -4.83 2.31 -1.34
CA ALA A 72 -3.84 1.66 -0.51
C ALA A 72 -4.35 1.40 0.92
N ASN A 73 -5.06 2.37 1.52
CA ASN A 73 -5.71 2.17 2.82
C ASN A 73 -6.77 1.06 2.75
N THR A 74 -7.55 1.01 1.68
CA THR A 74 -8.58 -0.02 1.48
C THR A 74 -7.95 -1.39 1.34
N ALA A 75 -6.90 -1.53 0.51
CA ALA A 75 -6.16 -2.77 0.32
C ALA A 75 -5.55 -3.26 1.65
N TRP A 76 -4.92 -2.38 2.41
CA TRP A 76 -4.36 -2.70 3.72
C TRP A 76 -5.42 -3.14 4.74
N ASN A 77 -6.55 -2.44 4.80
CA ASN A 77 -7.62 -2.78 5.74
C ASN A 77 -8.35 -4.07 5.39
N ALA A 78 -8.36 -4.46 4.12
CA ALA A 78 -8.98 -5.71 3.66
C ALA A 78 -8.18 -6.95 4.09
N ALA A 79 -6.85 -6.87 4.11
CA ALA A 79 -5.96 -7.96 4.50
C ALA A 79 -4.72 -7.38 5.21
N GLN A 80 -4.72 -7.41 6.56
CA GLN A 80 -3.59 -6.92 7.37
C GLN A 80 -2.51 -8.00 7.54
N ASP A 81 -2.04 -8.53 6.42
CA ASP A 81 -1.00 -9.55 6.28
C ASP A 81 0.04 -9.12 5.25
N SER A 82 0.97 -10.01 4.89
CA SER A 82 2.00 -9.75 3.89
C SER A 82 1.41 -9.42 2.52
N TYR A 83 0.33 -10.08 2.11
CA TYR A 83 -0.33 -9.83 0.83
C TYR A 83 -0.95 -8.44 0.76
N GLY A 84 -1.68 -8.04 1.82
CA GLY A 84 -2.25 -6.69 1.94
C GLY A 84 -1.16 -5.61 1.99
N ALA A 85 -0.03 -5.90 2.66
CA ALA A 85 1.12 -5.00 2.70
C ALA A 85 1.77 -4.80 1.33
N ASP A 86 1.99 -5.88 0.58
CA ASP A 86 2.57 -5.83 -0.77
C ASP A 86 1.65 -5.06 -1.73
N THR A 87 0.34 -5.33 -1.68
CA THR A 87 -0.65 -4.64 -2.50
C THR A 87 -0.68 -3.15 -2.18
N ALA A 88 -0.82 -2.79 -0.92
CA ALA A 88 -0.84 -1.39 -0.49
C ALA A 88 0.50 -0.69 -0.79
N GLY A 89 1.63 -1.36 -0.56
CA GLY A 89 2.96 -0.86 -0.87
C GLY A 89 3.16 -0.57 -2.35
N GLY A 90 2.70 -1.47 -3.22
CA GLY A 90 2.74 -1.28 -4.68
C GLY A 90 1.92 -0.07 -5.15
N ILE A 91 0.77 0.19 -4.52
CA ILE A 91 -0.04 1.38 -4.81
C ILE A 91 0.66 2.66 -4.31
N LEU A 92 1.19 2.64 -3.07
CA LEU A 92 1.88 3.78 -2.47
C LEU A 92 3.14 4.18 -3.25
N ALA A 93 3.86 3.21 -3.80
CA ALA A 93 5.05 3.45 -4.62
C ALA A 93 4.78 4.22 -5.93
N GLN A 94 3.52 4.27 -6.38
CA GLN A 94 3.11 5.00 -7.57
C GLN A 94 2.73 6.46 -7.29
N ILE A 95 2.78 6.90 -6.04
CA ILE A 95 2.44 8.27 -5.67
C ILE A 95 3.61 9.20 -5.97
N ASP A 96 3.31 10.29 -6.71
CA ASP A 96 4.32 11.29 -7.06
C ASP A 96 4.86 11.98 -5.79
N PRO A 97 6.20 12.08 -5.61
CA PRO A 97 6.80 12.75 -4.47
C PRO A 97 6.43 14.24 -4.34
N ASN A 98 6.03 14.89 -5.42
CA ASN A 98 5.60 16.29 -5.42
C ASN A 98 4.12 16.46 -5.06
N ALA A 99 3.37 15.37 -4.90
CA ALA A 99 1.97 15.43 -4.53
C ALA A 99 1.78 15.88 -3.08
N SER A 100 0.71 16.63 -2.82
CA SER A 100 0.41 17.17 -1.49
C SER A 100 0.22 16.11 -0.42
N CYS A 101 -0.25 14.91 -0.77
CA CYS A 101 -0.48 13.81 0.16
C CYS A 101 0.72 12.84 0.30
N TYR A 102 1.88 13.13 -0.31
CA TYR A 102 3.03 12.22 -0.29
C TYR A 102 3.52 11.92 1.14
N LYS A 103 3.50 12.90 2.04
CA LYS A 103 3.87 12.70 3.44
C LYS A 103 2.94 11.70 4.14
N GLU A 104 1.65 11.75 3.85
CA GLU A 104 0.66 10.81 4.39
C GLU A 104 0.88 9.41 3.82
N ALA A 105 1.23 9.31 2.54
CA ALA A 105 1.58 8.04 1.90
C ALA A 105 2.81 7.38 2.55
N LEU A 106 3.86 8.16 2.83
CA LEU A 106 5.03 7.68 3.56
C LEU A 106 4.69 7.24 4.98
N ALA A 107 3.85 8.00 5.68
CA ALA A 107 3.41 7.63 7.03
C ALA A 107 2.63 6.31 7.04
N LEU A 108 1.74 6.11 6.06
CA LEU A 108 1.02 4.84 5.89
C LEU A 108 1.98 3.69 5.57
N SER A 109 2.92 3.88 4.66
CA SER A 109 3.94 2.88 4.30
C SER A 109 4.75 2.44 5.53
N ASN A 110 5.21 3.39 6.34
CA ASN A 110 5.94 3.10 7.57
C ASN A 110 5.09 2.33 8.59
N LYS A 111 3.82 2.70 8.74
CA LYS A 111 2.87 2.01 9.62
C LYS A 111 2.65 0.55 9.19
N ILE A 112 2.49 0.31 7.89
CA ILE A 112 2.35 -1.03 7.31
C ILE A 112 3.62 -1.85 7.59
N ALA A 113 4.80 -1.30 7.28
CA ALA A 113 6.08 -1.97 7.51
C ALA A 113 6.32 -2.33 8.98
N GLN A 114 5.95 -1.44 9.91
CA GLN A 114 6.04 -1.73 11.34
C GLN A 114 5.10 -2.88 11.73
N ARG A 115 3.87 -2.87 11.24
CA ARG A 115 2.88 -3.90 11.54
C ARG A 115 3.28 -5.28 11.05
N ILE A 116 3.87 -5.37 9.85
CA ILE A 116 4.39 -6.63 9.31
C ILE A 116 5.52 -7.17 10.19
N LYS A 117 6.46 -6.33 10.63
CA LYS A 117 7.51 -6.75 11.58
C LYS A 117 6.94 -7.32 12.88
N GLU A 118 5.86 -6.74 13.40
CA GLU A 118 5.20 -7.24 14.60
C GLU A 118 4.54 -8.61 14.38
N ILE A 119 3.95 -8.82 13.19
CA ILE A 119 3.34 -10.08 12.78
C ILE A 119 4.42 -11.16 12.66
N ASP A 120 5.49 -10.88 11.90
CA ASP A 120 6.61 -11.81 11.72
C ASP A 120 7.26 -12.22 13.05
N GLN A 121 7.45 -11.26 13.97
CA GLN A 121 8.01 -11.55 15.28
C GLN A 121 7.09 -12.43 16.14
N ARG A 122 5.78 -12.27 16.01
CA ARG A 122 4.79 -13.08 16.71
C ARG A 122 4.78 -14.50 16.16
N ASP A 123 4.75 -14.65 14.85
CA ASP A 123 4.73 -15.95 14.18
C ASP A 123 6.01 -16.73 14.48
N TRP A 124 7.17 -16.06 14.47
CA TRP A 124 8.42 -16.65 14.90
C TRP A 124 8.40 -17.16 16.34
N LYS A 125 7.82 -16.37 17.28
CA LYS A 125 7.67 -16.81 18.69
C LYS A 125 6.75 -18.00 18.83
N LEU A 126 5.67 -18.07 18.04
CA LEU A 126 4.76 -19.22 18.03
C LEU A 126 5.46 -20.47 17.52
N GLN A 127 6.21 -20.39 16.43
CA GLN A 127 6.99 -21.52 15.90
C GLN A 127 8.03 -22.01 16.89
N LEU A 128 8.75 -21.11 17.59
CA LEU A 128 9.69 -21.51 18.64
C LEU A 128 8.99 -22.24 19.78
N LYS A 129 7.81 -21.77 20.19
CA LYS A 129 7.02 -22.42 21.24
C LYS A 129 6.57 -23.81 20.82
N GLU A 130 6.06 -23.98 19.61
CA GLU A 130 5.67 -25.28 19.08
C GLU A 130 6.86 -26.28 19.03
N GLN A 131 8.03 -25.79 18.63
CA GLN A 131 9.25 -26.62 18.64
C GLN A 131 9.61 -27.05 20.06
N GLN A 132 9.53 -26.14 21.04
CA GLN A 132 9.83 -26.45 22.44
C GLN A 132 8.82 -27.45 23.01
N ASP A 133 7.53 -27.24 22.74
CA ASP A 133 6.47 -28.16 23.17
C ASP A 133 6.69 -29.57 22.60
N ASN A 134 7.09 -29.68 21.32
CA ASN A 134 7.43 -30.98 20.69
C ASN A 134 8.62 -31.66 21.36
N VAL A 135 9.67 -30.92 21.71
CA VAL A 135 10.84 -31.44 22.42
C VAL A 135 10.46 -31.95 23.83
N ASP A 136 9.59 -31.22 24.52
CA ASP A 136 9.15 -31.61 25.87
C ASP A 136 8.25 -32.85 25.83
N ILE A 137 7.40 -33.00 24.81
CA ILE A 137 6.62 -34.23 24.56
C ILE A 137 7.56 -35.42 24.30
N GLN A 138 8.59 -35.24 23.47
CA GLN A 138 9.57 -36.31 23.21
C GLN A 138 10.31 -36.74 24.48
N LYS A 139 10.76 -35.78 25.31
CA LYS A 139 11.41 -36.09 26.61
C LYS A 139 10.47 -36.83 27.55
N ALA A 140 9.20 -36.42 27.63
CA ALA A 140 8.20 -37.10 28.45
C ALA A 140 7.96 -38.53 27.96
N THR A 141 7.90 -38.76 26.64
CA THR A 141 7.74 -40.07 26.03
C THR A 141 8.93 -41.00 26.36
N ILE A 142 10.15 -40.49 26.18
CA ILE A 142 11.38 -41.23 26.50
C ILE A 142 11.44 -41.61 27.98
N LYS A 143 11.03 -40.69 28.87
CA LYS A 143 10.94 -40.95 30.32
C LYS A 143 9.92 -42.05 30.61
N ALA A 144 8.73 -41.98 30.02
CA ALA A 144 7.70 -43.00 30.21
C ALA A 144 8.14 -44.38 29.74
N ILE A 145 8.82 -44.49 28.57
CA ILE A 145 9.39 -45.75 28.06
C ILE A 145 10.44 -46.29 29.01
N ARG A 146 11.30 -45.43 29.55
CA ARG A 146 12.30 -45.84 30.54
C ARG A 146 11.66 -46.39 31.81
N ASP A 147 10.68 -45.69 32.34
CA ASP A 147 9.99 -46.07 33.56
C ASP A 147 9.24 -47.40 33.40
N ILE A 148 8.67 -47.67 32.21
CA ILE A 148 8.14 -49.00 31.84
C ILE A 148 9.21 -50.05 31.81
N GLY A 149 10.34 -49.78 31.13
CA GLY A 149 11.48 -50.73 31.03
C GLY A 149 12.03 -51.12 32.41
N VAL A 150 12.14 -50.17 33.31
CA VAL A 150 12.56 -50.43 34.72
C VAL A 150 11.52 -51.26 35.48
N ALA A 151 10.23 -50.99 35.27
CA ALA A 151 9.14 -51.78 35.92
C ALA A 151 9.15 -53.23 35.47
N TYR A 152 9.33 -53.52 34.19
CA TYR A 152 9.45 -54.88 33.66
C TYR A 152 10.75 -55.59 34.06
N GLY A 153 11.86 -54.86 34.11
CA GLY A 153 13.17 -55.41 34.51
C GLY A 153 13.21 -55.84 35.99
N ASN A 154 12.37 -55.30 36.86
CA ASN A 154 12.27 -55.62 38.28
C ASN A 154 11.20 -56.67 38.63
N GLY A 155 10.59 -57.31 37.63
CA GLY A 155 9.67 -58.45 37.82
C GLY A 155 8.31 -58.11 38.51
N GLN A 156 7.98 -56.86 38.62
CA GLN A 156 6.65 -56.42 39.13
C GLN A 156 5.85 -55.70 38.06
N PRO A 157 4.70 -56.22 37.59
CA PRO A 157 3.83 -55.50 36.67
C PRO A 157 3.14 -54.34 37.42
N LYS A 158 3.69 -53.13 37.27
CA LYS A 158 2.99 -51.92 37.67
C LYS A 158 2.04 -51.50 36.52
N THR A 159 0.73 -51.44 36.83
CA THR A 159 -0.24 -50.88 35.91
C THR A 159 0.06 -49.42 35.70
N VAL A 160 0.54 -49.07 34.49
CA VAL A 160 0.79 -47.68 34.09
C VAL A 160 -0.50 -47.18 33.44
N THR A 161 -1.27 -46.36 34.16
CA THR A 161 -2.45 -45.70 33.62
C THR A 161 -2.00 -44.45 32.83
N TYR A 162 -2.15 -44.49 31.50
CA TYR A 162 -1.93 -43.34 30.65
C TYR A 162 -3.20 -42.47 30.63
N ASN A 163 -3.10 -41.29 31.20
CA ASN A 163 -4.09 -40.23 30.95
C ASN A 163 -3.77 -39.57 29.61
N VAL A 164 -4.16 -40.20 28.53
CA VAL A 164 -4.17 -39.53 27.20
C VAL A 164 -5.42 -38.64 27.21
N ARG A 165 -5.25 -37.37 27.58
CA ARG A 165 -6.28 -36.37 27.26
C ARG A 165 -6.30 -36.24 25.73
N GLY A 166 -7.37 -36.78 25.17
CA GLY A 166 -7.64 -36.77 23.75
C GLY A 166 -7.66 -35.33 23.22
N TRP A 167 -6.94 -35.15 22.15
CA TRP A 167 -7.07 -34.00 21.26
C TRP A 167 -8.20 -34.30 20.30
N TRP A 168 -9.32 -33.59 20.46
CA TRP A 168 -10.36 -33.39 19.45
C TRP A 168 -10.52 -31.91 19.23
#